data_1793522892a3cbb3e2cb058693c4191d
#
_entry.id   1793522892a3cbb3e2cb058693c4191d
#
_cell.length_a   1.000
_cell.length_b   1.000
_cell.length_c   1.000
_cell.angle_alpha   90.00
_cell.angle_beta   90.00
_cell.angle_gamma   90.00
#
_symmetry.space_group_name_H-M   'P 1'
#
loop_
_entity.id
_entity.type
_entity.pdbx_description
1 polymer ?
#
loop_
_entity_poly.entity_id
_entity_poly.type
_entity_poly.pdbx_seq_one_letter_code
_entity_poly.pdbx_strand_id
1 'polypeptide(L)'
;MNTVCSMMNRFLGLIAGLLLALPVHAELIALTGASVHPVSSEVITDGIVIIRDGRIEAVGAGIDIPADARRVDLTGLHLYPGFVHPATQLGLTEISSVAGTVDTAEMGNVNAAIRAEVAINHDSRLLPVSIAGGILSAHIVPGGGLIRGSSAVIKLDGWSWEEMLIASPSGMHIDFPAGAVEDDANEDLKLIESVLDQARHWQRARAAAERGEAPAPEPNDQFAALGPLLAGEVPLMLHANRYDVIEKALDWAESQELDRVILVANSDVQYLADRLAADRIPVILRSVHAMPTRRWEPYDMAFVAAARLHEAGVQFAISDSGSGMDVANARNLPFHAGTAAAHGLPKDAALKSVTLWPARILGVGDELGSIEPGKRASLIATTGDPLEPMTRIERVWIDGEAFDPLRDRGRSLYERYRERNANAQGREIVD
;
A
#
# COMPACT_ATOMS: atom_id res chain seq x y z
N MET A 1 -21.52 -65.02 -12.29
CA MET A 1 -20.21 -64.45 -12.24
C MET A 1 -20.19 -62.88 -12.31
N ASN A 2 -21.35 -62.26 -12.54
CA ASN A 2 -21.42 -60.76 -12.70
C ASN A 2 -21.85 -59.98 -11.45
N THR A 3 -22.23 -60.64 -10.36
CA THR A 3 -22.77 -59.95 -9.16
C THR A 3 -21.67 -59.64 -8.11
N VAL A 4 -20.61 -60.41 -8.12
CA VAL A 4 -19.47 -60.24 -7.15
C VAL A 4 -18.54 -59.08 -7.58
N CYS A 5 -18.44 -58.80 -8.88
CA CYS A 5 -17.59 -57.73 -9.42
C CYS A 5 -18.18 -56.31 -9.16
N SER A 6 -19.53 -56.20 -9.04
CA SER A 6 -20.21 -54.94 -8.77
C SER A 6 -20.13 -54.46 -7.30
N MET A 7 -20.00 -55.40 -6.36
CA MET A 7 -19.87 -55.08 -4.95
C MET A 7 -18.43 -54.65 -4.58
N MET A 8 -17.43 -55.22 -5.25
CA MET A 8 -16.01 -54.89 -5.00
C MET A 8 -15.64 -53.49 -5.50
N ASN A 9 -16.24 -52.99 -6.60
CA ASN A 9 -16.00 -51.61 -7.08
C ASN A 9 -16.74 -50.55 -6.26
N ARG A 10 -17.77 -50.87 -5.50
CA ARG A 10 -18.44 -49.92 -4.60
C ARG A 10 -17.72 -49.76 -3.27
N PHE A 11 -17.00 -50.76 -2.81
CA PHE A 11 -16.15 -50.65 -1.61
C PHE A 11 -14.82 -49.94 -1.85
N LEU A 12 -14.22 -50.05 -3.05
CA LEU A 12 -13.03 -49.27 -3.40
C LEU A 12 -13.33 -47.79 -3.58
N GLY A 13 -14.52 -47.40 -4.03
CA GLY A 13 -14.93 -46.01 -4.16
C GLY A 13 -15.17 -45.29 -2.81
N LEU A 14 -15.53 -46.03 -1.74
CA LEU A 14 -15.73 -45.45 -0.40
C LEU A 14 -14.42 -45.25 0.37
N ILE A 15 -13.38 -46.05 0.09
CA ILE A 15 -12.06 -45.90 0.73
C ILE A 15 -11.24 -44.78 0.08
N ALA A 16 -11.43 -44.51 -1.22
CA ALA A 16 -10.75 -43.39 -1.90
C ALA A 16 -11.30 -41.99 -1.51
N GLY A 17 -12.53 -41.92 -1.00
CA GLY A 17 -13.13 -40.66 -0.54
C GLY A 17 -12.77 -40.23 0.88
N LEU A 18 -12.12 -41.09 1.68
CA LEU A 18 -11.82 -40.87 3.09
C LEU A 18 -10.37 -40.43 3.34
N LEU A 19 -9.54 -40.27 2.30
CA LEU A 19 -8.11 -40.06 2.41
C LEU A 19 -7.66 -38.61 2.10
N LEU A 20 -8.55 -37.62 1.98
CA LEU A 20 -8.18 -36.24 1.58
C LEU A 20 -8.72 -35.14 2.48
N ALA A 21 -9.06 -35.43 3.73
CA ALA A 21 -9.16 -34.39 4.75
C ALA A 21 -7.98 -34.50 5.71
N LEU A 22 -6.77 -34.22 5.23
CA LEU A 22 -5.71 -33.80 6.13
C LEU A 22 -6.20 -32.49 6.77
N PRO A 23 -6.30 -32.41 8.12
CA PRO A 23 -6.57 -31.13 8.75
C PRO A 23 -5.44 -30.20 8.31
N VAL A 24 -5.76 -29.15 7.57
CA VAL A 24 -4.88 -27.99 7.48
C VAL A 24 -4.73 -27.54 8.93
N HIS A 25 -3.60 -27.89 9.56
CA HIS A 25 -3.31 -27.39 10.90
C HIS A 25 -3.15 -25.88 10.73
N ALA A 26 -4.11 -25.15 11.28
CA ALA A 26 -4.03 -23.72 11.44
C ALA A 26 -2.68 -23.39 12.09
N GLU A 27 -1.81 -22.63 11.41
CA GLU A 27 -0.55 -22.25 12.00
C GLU A 27 -0.81 -21.29 13.17
N LEU A 28 -0.51 -21.76 14.38
CA LEU A 28 -0.68 -21.01 15.60
C LEU A 28 0.68 -20.57 16.13
N ILE A 29 0.90 -19.27 16.18
CA ILE A 29 2.18 -18.67 16.58
C ILE A 29 1.94 -17.76 17.77
N ALA A 30 2.82 -17.82 18.78
CA ALA A 30 2.88 -16.88 19.88
C ALA A 30 4.21 -16.12 19.85
N LEU A 31 4.17 -14.84 19.57
CA LEU A 31 5.29 -13.91 19.70
C LEU A 31 5.33 -13.41 21.14
N THR A 32 6.46 -13.56 21.85
CA THR A 32 6.52 -13.33 23.31
C THR A 32 7.73 -12.47 23.69
N GLY A 33 7.62 -11.73 24.79
CA GLY A 33 8.73 -11.01 25.41
C GLY A 33 9.10 -9.67 24.76
N ALA A 34 8.37 -9.23 23.74
CA ALA A 34 8.62 -7.96 23.07
C ALA A 34 7.99 -6.77 23.80
N SER A 35 8.56 -5.57 23.56
CA SER A 35 7.81 -4.33 23.73
C SER A 35 6.88 -4.17 22.51
N VAL A 36 5.58 -4.47 22.68
CA VAL A 36 4.60 -4.40 21.57
C VAL A 36 4.10 -2.97 21.44
N HIS A 37 4.18 -2.41 20.24
CA HIS A 37 3.69 -1.08 19.88
C HIS A 37 2.45 -1.21 18.97
N PRO A 38 1.25 -1.23 19.53
CA PRO A 38 0.03 -1.44 18.73
C PRO A 38 -0.26 -0.28 17.75
N VAL A 39 0.28 0.90 17.99
CA VAL A 39 0.06 2.17 17.26
C VAL A 39 -1.32 2.78 17.51
N SER A 40 -2.34 1.97 17.72
CA SER A 40 -3.72 2.41 18.05
C SER A 40 -3.93 2.60 19.56
N SER A 41 -3.05 2.07 20.40
CA SER A 41 -3.10 2.11 21.87
C SER A 41 -1.71 2.25 22.47
N GLU A 42 -1.61 2.25 23.79
CA GLU A 42 -0.34 2.34 24.52
C GLU A 42 0.56 1.11 24.30
N VAL A 43 1.87 1.30 24.51
CA VAL A 43 2.89 0.24 24.41
C VAL A 43 2.68 -0.81 25.48
N ILE A 44 2.75 -2.08 25.10
CA ILE A 44 2.60 -3.23 25.97
C ILE A 44 3.99 -3.81 26.24
N THR A 45 4.50 -3.61 27.46
CA THR A 45 5.77 -4.20 27.89
C THR A 45 5.61 -5.69 28.15
N ASP A 46 6.62 -6.49 27.76
CA ASP A 46 6.59 -7.96 27.85
C ASP A 46 5.30 -8.54 27.24
N GLY A 47 4.97 -7.98 26.06
CA GLY A 47 3.74 -8.27 25.35
C GLY A 47 3.76 -9.64 24.68
N ILE A 48 2.58 -10.19 24.50
CA ILE A 48 2.31 -11.43 23.77
C ILE A 48 1.37 -11.12 22.62
N VAL A 49 1.70 -11.61 21.41
CA VAL A 49 0.81 -11.56 20.23
C VAL A 49 0.55 -12.98 19.78
N ILE A 50 -0.71 -13.39 19.78
CA ILE A 50 -1.16 -14.69 19.27
C ILE A 50 -1.62 -14.50 17.80
N ILE A 51 -1.06 -15.30 16.92
CA ILE A 51 -1.37 -15.29 15.49
C ILE A 51 -1.98 -16.63 15.12
N ARG A 52 -3.15 -16.62 14.49
CA ARG A 52 -3.84 -17.79 13.94
C ARG A 52 -4.22 -17.52 12.49
N ASP A 53 -3.85 -18.41 11.60
CA ASP A 53 -4.20 -18.34 10.17
C ASP A 53 -3.88 -16.97 9.54
N GLY A 54 -2.70 -16.44 9.84
CA GLY A 54 -2.25 -15.17 9.29
C GLY A 54 -2.85 -13.92 9.94
N ARG A 55 -3.74 -14.08 10.94
CA ARG A 55 -4.38 -12.95 11.63
C ARG A 55 -4.02 -12.91 13.11
N ILE A 56 -4.03 -11.72 13.67
CA ILE A 56 -3.86 -11.49 15.10
C ILE A 56 -5.13 -11.97 15.81
N GLU A 57 -5.00 -13.00 16.65
CA GLU A 57 -6.09 -13.52 17.47
C GLU A 57 -6.21 -12.73 18.78
N ALA A 58 -5.07 -12.46 19.41
CA ALA A 58 -5.02 -11.73 20.67
C ALA A 58 -3.70 -10.97 20.83
N VAL A 59 -3.74 -9.87 21.58
CA VAL A 59 -2.57 -9.09 21.98
C VAL A 59 -2.75 -8.59 23.42
N GLY A 60 -1.69 -8.68 24.24
CA GLY A 60 -1.73 -8.22 25.63
C GLY A 60 -0.53 -8.66 26.44
N ALA A 61 -0.41 -8.16 27.68
CA ALA A 61 0.53 -8.66 28.66
C ALA A 61 -0.12 -9.80 29.47
N GLY A 62 0.62 -10.90 29.67
CA GLY A 62 0.18 -12.01 30.50
C GLY A 62 -1.04 -12.78 30.01
N ILE A 63 -1.37 -12.71 28.73
CA ILE A 63 -2.44 -13.51 28.14
C ILE A 63 -2.03 -14.99 28.06
N ASP A 64 -3.01 -15.89 28.12
CA ASP A 64 -2.78 -17.33 28.01
C ASP A 64 -2.31 -17.71 26.62
N ILE A 65 -1.19 -18.46 26.55
CA ILE A 65 -0.64 -18.96 25.30
C ILE A 65 -1.15 -20.39 25.11
N PRO A 66 -1.86 -20.69 24.01
CA PRO A 66 -2.28 -22.05 23.70
C PRO A 66 -1.11 -23.03 23.71
N ALA A 67 -1.34 -24.25 24.22
CA ALA A 67 -0.28 -25.24 24.44
C ALA A 67 0.35 -25.73 23.11
N ASP A 68 -0.41 -25.67 22.03
CA ASP A 68 -0.03 -26.06 20.67
C ASP A 68 0.60 -24.90 19.85
N ALA A 69 0.68 -23.69 20.43
CA ALA A 69 1.28 -22.56 19.74
C ALA A 69 2.81 -22.70 19.64
N ARG A 70 3.33 -22.48 18.43
CA ARG A 70 4.77 -22.32 18.20
C ARG A 70 5.24 -20.98 18.81
N ARG A 71 6.05 -21.05 19.84
CA ARG A 71 6.55 -19.85 20.53
C ARG A 71 7.76 -19.29 19.82
N VAL A 72 7.76 -17.96 19.65
CA VAL A 72 8.88 -17.18 19.13
C VAL A 72 9.26 -16.14 20.18
N ASP A 73 10.46 -16.29 20.74
CA ASP A 73 10.99 -15.35 21.74
C ASP A 73 11.52 -14.09 21.03
N LEU A 74 11.02 -12.94 21.44
CA LEU A 74 11.41 -11.60 21.01
C LEU A 74 11.91 -10.73 22.16
N THR A 75 12.41 -11.35 23.24
CA THR A 75 12.95 -10.63 24.39
C THR A 75 14.01 -9.62 23.97
N GLY A 76 13.85 -8.36 24.38
CA GLY A 76 14.75 -7.26 24.05
C GLY A 76 14.48 -6.60 22.68
N LEU A 77 13.46 -7.07 21.95
CA LEU A 77 13.02 -6.46 20.69
C LEU A 77 11.73 -5.66 20.87
N HIS A 78 11.47 -4.79 19.92
CA HIS A 78 10.24 -4.02 19.76
C HIS A 78 9.43 -4.59 18.61
N LEU A 79 8.13 -4.79 18.80
CA LEU A 79 7.24 -5.32 17.78
C LEU A 79 6.29 -4.22 17.30
N TYR A 80 6.29 -3.97 15.99
CA TYR A 80 5.47 -2.97 15.32
C TYR A 80 4.63 -3.59 14.21
N PRO A 81 3.51 -2.95 13.80
CA PRO A 81 2.89 -3.28 12.52
C PRO A 81 3.84 -2.91 11.38
N GLY A 82 3.81 -3.65 10.29
CA GLY A 82 4.54 -3.29 9.08
C GLY A 82 4.12 -1.93 8.52
N PHE A 83 5.05 -1.25 7.89
CA PHE A 83 4.75 0.02 7.21
C PHE A 83 3.84 -0.21 6.01
N VAL A 84 2.96 0.75 5.77
CA VAL A 84 2.06 0.82 4.61
C VAL A 84 2.51 1.99 3.73
N HIS A 85 3.05 1.70 2.57
CA HIS A 85 3.47 2.74 1.62
C HIS A 85 2.24 3.34 0.93
N PRO A 86 1.93 4.64 1.11
CA PRO A 86 0.64 5.19 0.68
C PRO A 86 0.55 5.51 -0.81
N ALA A 87 1.66 5.56 -1.55
CA ALA A 87 1.66 5.74 -3.01
C ALA A 87 3.01 5.39 -3.61
N THR A 88 3.10 4.32 -4.41
CA THR A 88 4.34 3.88 -5.04
C THR A 88 4.07 3.14 -6.35
N GLN A 89 5.12 2.96 -7.16
CA GLN A 89 5.13 2.15 -8.38
C GLN A 89 5.92 0.84 -8.19
N LEU A 90 6.05 0.35 -6.96
CA LEU A 90 6.67 -0.96 -6.66
C LEU A 90 5.98 -2.07 -7.46
N GLY A 91 6.80 -2.89 -8.12
CA GLY A 91 6.32 -3.94 -9.01
C GLY A 91 5.93 -3.47 -10.40
N LEU A 92 5.72 -2.16 -10.63
CA LEU A 92 5.47 -1.59 -11.96
C LEU A 92 6.76 -1.06 -12.63
N THR A 93 7.80 -0.84 -11.84
CA THR A 93 9.09 -0.31 -12.32
C THR A 93 10.23 -1.07 -11.67
N GLU A 94 11.17 -1.59 -12.48
CA GLU A 94 12.41 -2.20 -11.98
C GLU A 94 13.60 -1.24 -12.15
N ILE A 95 13.83 -0.76 -13.37
CA ILE A 95 14.90 0.17 -13.70
C ILE A 95 14.30 1.31 -14.52
N SER A 96 14.09 2.46 -13.90
CA SER A 96 13.39 3.60 -14.48
C SER A 96 13.98 4.11 -15.81
N SER A 97 15.28 3.88 -16.06
CA SER A 97 15.95 4.24 -17.30
C SER A 97 15.82 3.20 -18.43
N VAL A 98 15.19 2.05 -18.17
CA VAL A 98 15.01 0.96 -19.14
C VAL A 98 13.53 0.78 -19.42
N ALA A 99 13.04 1.34 -20.53
CA ALA A 99 11.62 1.38 -20.86
C ALA A 99 10.91 0.01 -20.81
N GLY A 100 11.58 -1.06 -21.21
CA GLY A 100 11.01 -2.42 -21.15
C GLY A 100 10.82 -3.01 -19.74
N THR A 101 11.21 -2.27 -18.69
CA THR A 101 11.03 -2.64 -17.27
C THR A 101 10.13 -1.65 -16.53
N VAL A 102 9.44 -0.79 -17.26
CA VAL A 102 8.52 0.22 -16.73
C VAL A 102 7.15 -0.02 -17.33
N ASP A 103 6.20 -0.41 -16.48
CA ASP A 103 4.82 -0.69 -16.85
C ASP A 103 3.85 0.12 -15.96
N THR A 104 4.02 1.42 -15.99
CA THR A 104 3.27 2.34 -15.12
C THR A 104 2.12 3.04 -15.81
N ALA A 105 2.12 3.09 -17.16
CA ALA A 105 1.20 3.93 -17.91
C ALA A 105 0.95 3.39 -19.31
N GLU A 106 -0.25 3.63 -19.82
CA GLU A 106 -0.64 3.45 -21.20
C GLU A 106 -0.58 4.77 -21.98
N MET A 107 -0.66 4.67 -23.30
CA MET A 107 -0.66 5.85 -24.19
C MET A 107 -1.97 6.64 -24.08
N GLY A 108 -1.86 7.97 -24.16
CA GLY A 108 -3.00 8.88 -24.17
C GLY A 108 -3.28 9.51 -22.82
N ASN A 109 -4.28 10.41 -22.80
CA ASN A 109 -4.62 11.19 -21.62
C ASN A 109 -5.77 10.58 -20.80
N VAL A 110 -6.51 9.62 -21.35
CA VAL A 110 -7.68 9.00 -20.69
C VAL A 110 -7.46 7.50 -20.58
N ASN A 111 -7.11 7.05 -19.42
CA ASN A 111 -6.72 5.68 -19.12
C ASN A 111 -7.52 5.08 -17.95
N ALA A 112 -8.80 5.48 -17.80
CA ALA A 112 -9.65 5.08 -16.67
C ALA A 112 -9.79 3.56 -16.49
N ALA A 113 -9.75 2.79 -17.61
CA ALA A 113 -9.85 1.32 -17.59
C ALA A 113 -8.59 0.61 -17.07
N ILE A 114 -7.47 1.34 -16.88
CA ILE A 114 -6.24 0.74 -16.35
C ILE A 114 -6.43 0.35 -14.88
N ARG A 115 -5.92 -0.83 -14.55
CA ARG A 115 -5.87 -1.41 -13.22
C ARG A 115 -4.41 -1.68 -12.87
N ALA A 116 -3.83 -0.91 -11.94
CA ALA A 116 -2.41 -0.98 -11.63
C ALA A 116 -1.94 -2.36 -11.16
N GLU A 117 -2.79 -3.10 -10.44
CA GLU A 117 -2.44 -4.41 -9.89
C GLU A 117 -2.15 -5.48 -10.94
N VAL A 118 -2.76 -5.39 -12.12
CA VAL A 118 -2.60 -6.41 -13.18
C VAL A 118 -1.19 -6.39 -13.78
N ALA A 119 -0.52 -5.24 -13.74
CA ALA A 119 0.82 -5.05 -14.27
C ALA A 119 1.94 -5.34 -13.24
N ILE A 120 1.59 -5.77 -12.02
CA ILE A 120 2.58 -6.01 -10.97
C ILE A 120 3.48 -7.21 -11.31
N ASN A 121 4.76 -6.95 -11.39
CA ASN A 121 5.79 -7.97 -11.40
C ASN A 121 6.04 -8.49 -9.97
N HIS A 122 5.41 -9.62 -9.62
CA HIS A 122 5.57 -10.26 -8.32
C HIS A 122 7.01 -10.78 -8.06
N ASP A 123 7.81 -10.95 -9.12
CA ASP A 123 9.22 -11.34 -9.05
C ASP A 123 10.18 -10.14 -8.97
N SER A 124 9.65 -8.92 -8.77
CA SER A 124 10.44 -7.71 -8.63
C SER A 124 11.49 -7.84 -7.54
N ARG A 125 12.71 -7.46 -7.86
CA ARG A 125 13.81 -7.45 -6.86
C ARG A 125 13.67 -6.33 -5.83
N LEU A 126 12.84 -5.34 -6.10
CA LEU A 126 12.60 -4.20 -5.21
C LEU A 126 11.65 -4.57 -4.07
N LEU A 127 10.80 -5.60 -4.23
CA LEU A 127 9.90 -6.07 -3.18
C LEU A 127 10.65 -6.56 -1.94
N PRO A 128 11.57 -7.56 -2.01
CA PRO A 128 12.30 -8.02 -0.83
C PRO A 128 13.18 -6.93 -0.21
N VAL A 129 13.69 -5.98 -1.01
CA VAL A 129 14.44 -4.81 -0.50
C VAL A 129 13.54 -3.88 0.32
N SER A 130 12.31 -3.66 -0.13
CA SER A 130 11.32 -2.86 0.59
C SER A 130 10.84 -3.56 1.87
N ILE A 131 10.62 -4.89 1.81
CA ILE A 131 10.29 -5.72 2.97
C ILE A 131 11.40 -5.65 4.03
N ALA A 132 12.67 -5.71 3.62
CA ALA A 132 13.80 -5.55 4.52
C ALA A 132 13.86 -4.16 5.18
N GLY A 133 13.24 -3.14 4.57
CA GLY A 133 13.00 -1.80 5.13
C GLY A 133 11.74 -1.71 5.99
N GLY A 134 11.02 -2.81 6.20
CA GLY A 134 9.80 -2.87 7.02
C GLY A 134 8.52 -2.50 6.30
N ILE A 135 8.54 -2.24 5.00
CA ILE A 135 7.34 -1.99 4.20
C ILE A 135 6.74 -3.35 3.84
N LEU A 136 5.57 -3.66 4.39
CA LEU A 136 4.93 -4.95 4.19
C LEU A 136 3.69 -4.86 3.30
N SER A 137 3.16 -3.65 3.13
CA SER A 137 2.04 -3.37 2.24
C SER A 137 2.25 -2.05 1.51
N ALA A 138 1.71 -1.95 0.30
CA ALA A 138 1.86 -0.76 -0.53
C ALA A 138 0.60 -0.48 -1.35
N HIS A 139 0.33 0.80 -1.55
CA HIS A 139 -0.66 1.29 -2.48
C HIS A 139 0.03 1.52 -3.84
N ILE A 140 -0.29 0.66 -4.79
CA ILE A 140 0.29 0.68 -6.13
C ILE A 140 -0.52 1.61 -7.00
N VAL A 141 0.15 2.63 -7.54
CA VAL A 141 -0.51 3.73 -8.27
C VAL A 141 -0.09 3.75 -9.73
N PRO A 142 -1.06 3.89 -10.65
CA PRO A 142 -0.74 4.05 -12.07
C PRO A 142 -0.13 5.42 -12.35
N GLY A 143 0.62 5.53 -13.41
CA GLY A 143 1.18 6.77 -13.93
C GLY A 143 0.57 7.14 -15.28
N GLY A 144 0.98 8.31 -15.80
CA GLY A 144 0.66 8.75 -17.16
C GLY A 144 -0.78 9.21 -17.41
N GLY A 145 -0.93 10.17 -18.32
CA GLY A 145 -2.22 10.75 -18.69
C GLY A 145 -2.83 11.68 -17.65
N LEU A 146 -3.99 12.21 -17.97
CA LEU A 146 -4.80 13.05 -17.06
C LEU A 146 -5.69 12.19 -16.15
N ILE A 147 -6.35 11.18 -16.74
CA ILE A 147 -7.07 10.14 -16.00
C ILE A 147 -6.21 8.88 -16.10
N ARG A 148 -5.55 8.51 -14.99
CA ARG A 148 -4.48 7.49 -15.00
C ARG A 148 -4.98 6.07 -14.87
N GLY A 149 -6.18 5.87 -14.28
CA GLY A 149 -6.73 4.55 -13.94
C GLY A 149 -6.85 4.32 -12.45
N SER A 150 -7.15 3.09 -12.08
CA SER A 150 -7.36 2.68 -10.70
C SER A 150 -6.10 2.10 -10.06
N SER A 151 -5.95 2.37 -8.76
CA SER A 151 -4.92 1.84 -7.89
C SER A 151 -5.41 0.65 -7.06
N ALA A 152 -4.45 -0.05 -6.45
CA ALA A 152 -4.72 -1.17 -5.55
C ALA A 152 -3.79 -1.16 -4.34
N VAL A 153 -4.27 -1.72 -3.22
CA VAL A 153 -3.43 -2.01 -2.05
C VAL A 153 -3.03 -3.47 -2.09
N ILE A 154 -1.73 -3.73 -1.94
CA ILE A 154 -1.16 -5.08 -1.94
C ILE A 154 -0.31 -5.34 -0.71
N LYS A 155 -0.13 -6.60 -0.35
CA LYS A 155 1.01 -7.07 0.44
C LYS A 155 2.21 -7.30 -0.48
N LEU A 156 3.43 -7.17 0.04
CA LEU A 156 4.63 -7.22 -0.81
C LEU A 156 5.18 -8.64 -1.04
N ASP A 157 4.47 -9.68 -0.61
CA ASP A 157 4.85 -11.09 -0.83
C ASP A 157 3.67 -11.87 -1.42
N GLY A 158 3.97 -12.74 -2.40
CA GLY A 158 2.99 -13.59 -3.11
C GLY A 158 3.53 -14.09 -4.45
N TRP A 159 2.88 -15.11 -5.00
CA TRP A 159 3.26 -15.75 -6.28
C TRP A 159 2.54 -15.17 -7.48
N SER A 160 1.49 -14.37 -7.25
CA SER A 160 0.76 -13.67 -8.29
C SER A 160 0.21 -12.37 -7.73
N TRP A 161 -0.20 -11.44 -8.60
CA TRP A 161 -0.81 -10.19 -8.15
C TRP A 161 -2.13 -10.44 -7.39
N GLU A 162 -2.88 -11.50 -7.73
CA GLU A 162 -4.12 -11.88 -7.03
C GLU A 162 -3.84 -12.28 -5.58
N GLU A 163 -2.77 -13.05 -5.31
CA GLU A 163 -2.38 -13.41 -3.94
C GLU A 163 -1.85 -12.22 -3.14
N MET A 164 -1.25 -11.25 -3.84
CA MET A 164 -0.75 -10.03 -3.21
C MET A 164 -1.87 -9.04 -2.90
N LEU A 165 -3.03 -9.14 -3.58
CA LEU A 165 -4.10 -8.15 -3.51
C LEU A 165 -4.76 -8.12 -2.13
N ILE A 166 -4.90 -6.90 -1.56
CA ILE A 166 -5.66 -6.63 -0.33
C ILE A 166 -6.95 -5.89 -0.68
N ALA A 167 -6.87 -4.85 -1.53
CA ALA A 167 -8.04 -4.09 -1.97
C ALA A 167 -7.84 -3.53 -3.38
N SER A 168 -8.86 -3.65 -4.23
CA SER A 168 -8.95 -3.04 -5.56
C SER A 168 -10.42 -2.90 -5.98
N PRO A 169 -10.80 -1.80 -6.64
CA PRO A 169 -10.02 -0.56 -6.77
C PRO A 169 -9.94 0.19 -5.44
N SER A 170 -8.79 0.82 -5.14
CA SER A 170 -8.58 1.62 -3.92
C SER A 170 -8.67 3.12 -4.16
N GLY A 171 -8.65 3.57 -5.42
CA GLY A 171 -8.81 4.94 -5.84
C GLY A 171 -8.75 5.08 -7.36
N MET A 172 -9.41 6.11 -7.91
CA MET A 172 -9.29 6.54 -9.31
C MET A 172 -8.40 7.78 -9.36
N HIS A 173 -7.33 7.75 -10.15
CA HIS A 173 -6.32 8.80 -10.17
C HIS A 173 -6.59 9.82 -11.29
N ILE A 174 -6.65 11.10 -10.92
CA ILE A 174 -6.77 12.23 -11.86
C ILE A 174 -5.69 13.26 -11.54
N ASP A 175 -4.92 13.64 -12.57
CA ASP A 175 -4.02 14.78 -12.53
C ASP A 175 -4.78 16.06 -12.87
N PHE A 176 -4.87 17.00 -11.93
CA PHE A 176 -5.43 18.29 -12.22
C PHE A 176 -4.42 19.14 -13.02
N PRO A 177 -4.79 19.63 -14.20
CA PRO A 177 -3.86 20.35 -15.06
C PRO A 177 -3.48 21.71 -14.48
N ALA A 178 -2.19 21.94 -14.23
CA ALA A 178 -1.71 23.18 -13.63
C ALA A 178 -2.03 24.43 -14.48
N GLY A 179 -2.10 24.27 -15.82
CA GLY A 179 -2.47 25.34 -16.74
C GLY A 179 -3.90 25.86 -16.56
N ALA A 180 -4.76 25.08 -15.93
CA ALA A 180 -6.15 25.50 -15.63
C ALA A 180 -6.23 26.67 -14.64
N VAL A 181 -5.17 26.96 -13.89
CA VAL A 181 -5.12 28.13 -13.00
C VAL A 181 -5.06 29.44 -13.79
N GLU A 182 -4.34 29.43 -14.92
CA GLU A 182 -4.13 30.63 -15.75
C GLU A 182 -5.22 30.78 -16.83
N ASP A 183 -5.85 29.68 -17.22
CA ASP A 183 -6.87 29.64 -18.28
C ASP A 183 -8.01 28.70 -17.91
N ASP A 184 -9.16 29.26 -17.59
CA ASP A 184 -10.41 28.51 -17.34
C ASP A 184 -10.91 27.73 -18.56
N ALA A 185 -10.42 28.07 -19.75
CA ALA A 185 -10.71 27.37 -20.99
C ALA A 185 -9.68 26.29 -21.32
N ASN A 186 -8.83 25.88 -20.36
CA ASN A 186 -7.80 24.88 -20.51
C ASN A 186 -8.34 23.59 -21.15
N GLU A 187 -7.68 23.15 -22.24
CA GLU A 187 -8.15 21.99 -23.03
C GLU A 187 -8.06 20.68 -22.26
N ASP A 188 -7.06 20.50 -21.39
CA ASP A 188 -6.89 19.30 -20.58
C ASP A 188 -8.00 19.21 -19.52
N LEU A 189 -8.36 20.32 -18.88
CA LEU A 189 -9.46 20.33 -17.93
C LEU A 189 -10.80 20.03 -18.62
N LYS A 190 -11.06 20.65 -19.78
CA LYS A 190 -12.24 20.35 -20.59
C LYS A 190 -12.32 18.90 -21.04
N LEU A 191 -11.16 18.28 -21.33
CA LEU A 191 -11.12 16.86 -21.68
C LEU A 191 -11.57 16.02 -20.49
N ILE A 192 -11.04 16.27 -19.27
CA ILE A 192 -11.45 15.54 -18.06
C ILE A 192 -12.95 15.70 -17.83
N GLU A 193 -13.47 16.92 -17.86
CA GLU A 193 -14.90 17.22 -17.66
C GLU A 193 -15.79 16.52 -18.70
N SER A 194 -15.41 16.60 -19.98
CA SER A 194 -16.13 15.94 -21.06
C SER A 194 -16.18 14.41 -20.86
N VAL A 195 -15.10 13.80 -20.42
CA VAL A 195 -15.05 12.35 -20.17
C VAL A 195 -15.95 11.98 -18.99
N LEU A 196 -15.90 12.74 -17.89
CA LEU A 196 -16.77 12.51 -16.74
C LEU A 196 -18.27 12.67 -17.10
N ASP A 197 -18.62 13.68 -17.88
CA ASP A 197 -19.99 13.90 -18.34
C ASP A 197 -20.48 12.78 -19.27
N GLN A 198 -19.65 12.35 -20.21
CA GLN A 198 -19.96 11.21 -21.06
C GLN A 198 -20.11 9.92 -20.25
N ALA A 199 -19.25 9.69 -19.27
CA ALA A 199 -19.35 8.53 -18.39
C ALA A 199 -20.66 8.56 -17.57
N ARG A 200 -21.06 9.73 -17.02
CA ARG A 200 -22.34 9.90 -16.33
C ARG A 200 -23.54 9.60 -17.25
N HIS A 201 -23.49 10.05 -18.50
CA HIS A 201 -24.53 9.74 -19.49
C HIS A 201 -24.59 8.25 -19.80
N TRP A 202 -23.44 7.63 -20.02
CA TRP A 202 -23.32 6.19 -20.29
C TRP A 202 -23.85 5.35 -19.13
N GLN A 203 -23.49 5.69 -17.89
CA GLN A 203 -24.00 5.00 -16.69
C GLN A 203 -25.55 5.09 -16.57
N ARG A 204 -26.11 6.27 -16.83
CA ARG A 204 -27.59 6.44 -16.84
C ARG A 204 -28.25 5.61 -17.93
N ALA A 205 -27.68 5.58 -19.14
CA ALA A 205 -28.19 4.78 -20.26
C ALA A 205 -28.12 3.28 -19.92
N ARG A 206 -27.03 2.81 -19.33
CA ARG A 206 -26.86 1.43 -18.87
C ARG A 206 -27.91 1.06 -17.81
N ALA A 207 -28.09 1.88 -16.80
CA ALA A 207 -29.08 1.66 -15.76
C ALA A 207 -30.52 1.63 -16.31
N ALA A 208 -30.86 2.47 -17.30
CA ALA A 208 -32.15 2.42 -17.99
C ALA A 208 -32.35 1.14 -18.78
N ALA A 209 -31.29 0.66 -19.43
CA ALA A 209 -31.32 -0.62 -20.17
C ALA A 209 -31.52 -1.81 -19.21
N GLU A 210 -30.83 -1.82 -18.07
CA GLU A 210 -30.99 -2.87 -17.03
C GLU A 210 -32.44 -2.94 -16.48
N ARG A 211 -33.15 -1.78 -16.47
CA ARG A 211 -34.59 -1.72 -16.12
C ARG A 211 -35.53 -2.02 -17.31
N GLY A 212 -34.98 -2.27 -18.50
CA GLY A 212 -35.77 -2.52 -19.72
C GLY A 212 -36.44 -1.28 -20.32
N GLU A 213 -36.00 -0.08 -19.95
CA GLU A 213 -36.57 1.22 -20.37
C GLU A 213 -35.93 1.74 -21.69
N ALA A 214 -34.72 1.28 -22.02
CA ALA A 214 -33.98 1.71 -23.20
C ALA A 214 -33.08 0.58 -23.74
N PRO A 215 -32.60 0.66 -25.00
CA PRO A 215 -31.54 -0.20 -25.51
C PRO A 215 -30.25 -0.01 -24.72
N ALA A 216 -29.44 -1.09 -24.57
CA ALA A 216 -28.14 -0.99 -23.96
C ALA A 216 -27.20 -0.09 -24.77
N PRO A 217 -26.43 0.79 -24.12
CA PRO A 217 -25.42 1.56 -24.82
C PRO A 217 -24.28 0.65 -25.32
N GLU A 218 -23.52 1.14 -26.30
CA GLU A 218 -22.30 0.49 -26.75
C GLU A 218 -21.35 0.25 -25.57
N PRO A 219 -20.71 -0.92 -25.46
CA PRO A 219 -19.72 -1.19 -24.41
C PRO A 219 -18.56 -0.16 -24.45
N ASN A 220 -18.20 0.35 -23.27
CA ASN A 220 -17.07 1.27 -23.11
C ASN A 220 -16.39 1.03 -21.76
N ASP A 221 -15.22 0.42 -21.80
CA ASP A 221 -14.47 0.04 -20.59
C ASP A 221 -13.99 1.26 -19.79
N GLN A 222 -13.63 2.38 -20.46
CA GLN A 222 -13.25 3.62 -19.80
C GLN A 222 -14.41 4.20 -18.97
N PHE A 223 -15.62 4.25 -19.54
CA PHE A 223 -16.80 4.76 -18.84
C PHE A 223 -17.29 3.77 -17.75
N ALA A 224 -17.13 2.46 -18.00
CA ALA A 224 -17.46 1.46 -16.99
C ALA A 224 -16.55 1.59 -15.76
N ALA A 225 -15.26 1.80 -15.96
CA ALA A 225 -14.26 1.96 -14.89
C ALA A 225 -14.45 3.24 -14.06
N LEU A 226 -15.03 4.30 -14.63
CA LEU A 226 -15.38 5.52 -13.90
C LEU A 226 -16.65 5.39 -13.04
N GLY A 227 -17.44 4.33 -13.24
CA GLY A 227 -18.69 4.12 -12.51
C GLY A 227 -18.55 4.16 -10.99
N PRO A 228 -17.63 3.40 -10.38
CA PRO A 228 -17.42 3.42 -8.93
C PRO A 228 -17.00 4.78 -8.37
N LEU A 229 -16.19 5.57 -9.12
CA LEU A 229 -15.86 6.95 -8.76
C LEU A 229 -17.12 7.84 -8.73
N LEU A 230 -17.90 7.80 -9.83
CA LEU A 230 -19.13 8.62 -9.98
C LEU A 230 -20.24 8.22 -9.01
N ALA A 231 -20.22 6.99 -8.51
CA ALA A 231 -21.12 6.49 -7.47
C ALA A 231 -20.64 6.79 -6.04
N GLY A 232 -19.46 7.40 -5.86
CA GLY A 232 -18.85 7.64 -4.54
C GLY A 232 -18.38 6.38 -3.81
N GLU A 233 -18.30 5.23 -4.51
CA GLU A 233 -17.82 3.95 -3.95
C GLU A 233 -16.29 3.95 -3.80
N VAL A 234 -15.58 4.57 -4.75
CA VAL A 234 -14.13 4.67 -4.81
C VAL A 234 -13.72 6.13 -4.72
N PRO A 235 -12.70 6.51 -3.92
CA PRO A 235 -12.26 7.88 -3.81
C PRO A 235 -11.56 8.38 -5.09
N LEU A 236 -11.68 9.69 -5.33
CA LEU A 236 -10.82 10.41 -6.24
C LEU A 236 -9.44 10.61 -5.61
N MET A 237 -8.40 10.08 -6.23
CA MET A 237 -7.01 10.40 -5.93
C MET A 237 -6.62 11.63 -6.77
N LEU A 238 -6.76 12.82 -6.19
CA LEU A 238 -6.54 14.09 -6.88
C LEU A 238 -5.10 14.53 -6.76
N HIS A 239 -4.39 14.57 -7.90
CA HIS A 239 -2.98 15.00 -7.94
C HIS A 239 -2.88 16.49 -8.25
N ALA A 240 -2.35 17.26 -7.30
CA ALA A 240 -2.06 18.68 -7.46
C ALA A 240 -0.88 19.09 -6.56
N ASN A 241 0.03 19.94 -7.01
CA ASN A 241 1.28 20.18 -6.30
C ASN A 241 1.53 21.64 -5.88
N ARG A 242 1.11 22.64 -6.63
CA ARG A 242 1.20 24.06 -6.23
C ARG A 242 -0.03 24.45 -5.43
N TYR A 243 0.11 25.35 -4.44
CA TYR A 243 -1.01 25.72 -3.58
C TYR A 243 -2.22 26.28 -4.35
N ASP A 244 -1.97 27.11 -5.37
CA ASP A 244 -3.00 27.69 -6.23
C ASP A 244 -3.68 26.63 -7.14
N VAL A 245 -2.91 25.63 -7.59
CA VAL A 245 -3.40 24.46 -8.33
C VAL A 245 -4.23 23.57 -7.41
N ILE A 246 -3.76 23.33 -6.18
CA ILE A 246 -4.49 22.54 -5.18
C ILE A 246 -5.82 23.20 -4.85
N GLU A 247 -5.83 24.50 -4.58
CA GLU A 247 -7.06 25.24 -4.28
C GLU A 247 -8.08 25.10 -5.40
N LYS A 248 -7.68 25.37 -6.65
CA LYS A 248 -8.56 25.25 -7.81
C LYS A 248 -9.00 23.80 -8.08
N ALA A 249 -8.11 22.84 -7.86
CA ALA A 249 -8.44 21.42 -8.01
C ALA A 249 -9.51 20.94 -7.03
N LEU A 250 -9.47 21.45 -5.79
CA LEU A 250 -10.49 21.15 -4.77
C LEU A 250 -11.84 21.79 -5.14
N ASP A 251 -11.84 23.07 -5.57
CA ASP A 251 -13.06 23.75 -6.05
C ASP A 251 -13.67 23.02 -7.26
N TRP A 252 -12.83 22.56 -8.17
CA TRP A 252 -13.24 21.75 -9.30
C TRP A 252 -13.87 20.42 -8.87
N ALA A 253 -13.23 19.68 -7.97
CA ALA A 253 -13.76 18.39 -7.50
C ALA A 253 -15.13 18.55 -6.84
N GLU A 254 -15.33 19.62 -6.05
CA GLU A 254 -16.62 19.99 -5.47
C GLU A 254 -17.66 20.31 -6.57
N SER A 255 -17.28 21.10 -7.59
CA SER A 255 -18.16 21.43 -8.72
C SER A 255 -18.57 20.21 -9.55
N GLN A 256 -17.73 19.16 -9.54
CA GLN A 256 -18.00 17.87 -10.18
C GLN A 256 -18.78 16.89 -9.30
N GLU A 257 -19.18 17.27 -8.09
CA GLU A 257 -19.89 16.39 -7.14
C GLU A 257 -19.08 15.13 -6.78
N LEU A 258 -17.75 15.27 -6.66
CA LEU A 258 -16.84 14.20 -6.28
C LEU A 258 -16.52 14.29 -4.78
N ASP A 259 -17.40 13.74 -3.94
CA ASP A 259 -17.40 13.95 -2.48
C ASP A 259 -16.26 13.24 -1.74
N ARG A 260 -15.70 12.17 -2.31
CA ARG A 260 -14.62 11.39 -1.67
C ARG A 260 -13.28 11.70 -2.32
N VAL A 261 -12.65 12.77 -1.88
CA VAL A 261 -11.33 13.20 -2.39
C VAL A 261 -10.23 12.80 -1.42
N ILE A 262 -9.14 12.25 -1.96
CA ILE A 262 -7.84 12.10 -1.29
C ILE A 262 -6.84 12.93 -2.11
N LEU A 263 -6.26 13.94 -1.48
CA LEU A 263 -5.32 14.82 -2.15
C LEU A 263 -3.91 14.20 -2.14
N VAL A 264 -3.29 14.08 -3.30
CA VAL A 264 -1.89 13.63 -3.45
C VAL A 264 -1.04 14.84 -3.84
N ALA A 265 -0.29 15.37 -2.88
CA ALA A 265 0.38 16.66 -3.04
C ALA A 265 1.77 16.69 -2.38
N ASN A 266 2.57 17.68 -2.76
CA ASN A 266 3.85 18.00 -2.12
C ASN A 266 3.67 18.98 -0.93
N SER A 267 4.78 19.54 -0.44
CA SER A 267 4.81 20.43 0.74
C SER A 267 3.98 21.72 0.61
N ASP A 268 3.57 22.14 -0.60
CA ASP A 268 2.71 23.32 -0.77
C ASP A 268 1.34 23.15 -0.13
N VAL A 269 0.90 21.91 0.07
CA VAL A 269 -0.35 21.56 0.75
C VAL A 269 -0.48 22.20 2.14
N GLN A 270 0.64 22.49 2.83
CA GLN A 270 0.64 23.10 4.15
C GLN A 270 0.03 24.51 4.17
N TYR A 271 0.00 25.21 3.04
CA TYR A 271 -0.64 26.53 2.94
C TYR A 271 -2.17 26.48 2.94
N LEU A 272 -2.74 25.29 2.69
CA LEU A 272 -4.17 25.04 2.68
C LEU A 272 -4.62 24.14 3.85
N ALA A 273 -3.77 23.98 4.87
CA ALA A 273 -4.03 23.03 5.96
C ALA A 273 -5.37 23.31 6.68
N ASP A 274 -5.71 24.58 6.94
CA ASP A 274 -6.99 24.96 7.58
C ASP A 274 -8.19 24.54 6.73
N ARG A 275 -8.14 24.75 5.41
CA ARG A 275 -9.19 24.33 4.47
C ARG A 275 -9.32 22.81 4.46
N LEU A 276 -8.22 22.11 4.31
CA LEU A 276 -8.20 20.63 4.27
C LEU A 276 -8.75 20.00 5.54
N ALA A 277 -8.48 20.61 6.70
CA ALA A 277 -9.05 20.19 7.98
C ALA A 277 -10.56 20.46 8.05
N ALA A 278 -11.01 21.64 7.62
CA ALA A 278 -12.43 22.00 7.60
C ALA A 278 -13.25 21.08 6.69
N ASP A 279 -12.73 20.81 5.49
CA ASP A 279 -13.39 19.99 4.47
C ASP A 279 -13.14 18.47 4.70
N ARG A 280 -12.32 18.11 5.70
CA ARG A 280 -11.93 16.72 6.04
C ARG A 280 -11.30 15.97 4.89
N ILE A 281 -10.50 16.64 4.08
CA ILE A 281 -9.80 16.05 2.94
C ILE A 281 -8.50 15.43 3.42
N PRO A 282 -8.33 14.11 3.35
CA PRO A 282 -7.07 13.46 3.71
C PRO A 282 -6.00 13.71 2.64
N VAL A 283 -4.74 13.68 3.09
CA VAL A 283 -3.58 14.01 2.25
C VAL A 283 -2.59 12.84 2.19
N ILE A 284 -2.16 12.49 1.00
CA ILE A 284 -0.91 11.76 0.79
C ILE A 284 0.18 12.80 0.53
N LEU A 285 0.97 13.08 1.58
CA LEU A 285 2.05 14.07 1.53
C LEU A 285 3.28 13.44 0.88
N ARG A 286 3.63 13.94 -0.29
CA ARG A 286 4.77 13.45 -1.07
C ARG A 286 6.05 14.21 -0.72
N SER A 287 7.17 13.49 -0.77
CA SER A 287 8.51 14.07 -0.80
C SER A 287 8.87 14.97 0.39
N VAL A 288 8.81 14.42 1.62
CA VAL A 288 9.37 15.11 2.79
C VAL A 288 10.86 15.47 2.53
N HIS A 289 11.62 14.57 1.88
CA HIS A 289 13.00 14.85 1.47
C HIS A 289 13.05 15.59 0.12
N ALA A 290 12.45 16.78 0.07
CA ALA A 290 12.46 17.63 -1.12
C ALA A 290 13.19 18.95 -0.85
N MET A 291 13.75 19.52 -1.91
CA MET A 291 14.29 20.87 -1.90
C MET A 291 13.16 21.89 -2.04
N PRO A 292 13.34 23.13 -1.51
CA PRO A 292 12.42 24.22 -1.76
C PRO A 292 12.21 24.45 -3.27
N THR A 293 10.98 24.71 -3.67
CA THR A 293 10.64 24.99 -5.08
C THR A 293 10.84 26.46 -5.43
N ARG A 294 10.82 27.35 -4.44
CA ARG A 294 10.96 28.81 -4.62
C ARG A 294 12.16 29.33 -3.83
N ARG A 295 12.85 30.32 -4.38
CA ARG A 295 14.09 30.90 -3.78
C ARG A 295 13.89 31.54 -2.41
N TRP A 296 12.67 31.96 -2.10
CA TRP A 296 12.33 32.61 -0.82
C TRP A 296 11.89 31.64 0.26
N GLU A 297 11.67 30.40 -0.10
CA GLU A 297 11.26 29.36 0.85
C GLU A 297 12.43 28.95 1.76
N PRO A 298 12.15 28.69 3.06
CA PRO A 298 13.14 28.09 3.94
C PRO A 298 13.59 26.71 3.42
N TYR A 299 14.83 26.36 3.73
CA TYR A 299 15.40 25.07 3.28
C TYR A 299 14.65 23.85 3.83
N ASP A 300 14.00 23.99 4.99
CA ASP A 300 13.29 22.95 5.71
C ASP A 300 11.78 22.92 5.41
N MET A 301 11.34 23.69 4.43
CA MET A 301 9.93 23.82 4.07
C MET A 301 9.19 22.49 3.90
N ALA A 302 9.82 21.52 3.23
CA ALA A 302 9.23 20.20 3.02
C ALA A 302 9.26 19.36 4.30
N PHE A 303 10.24 19.56 5.17
CA PHE A 303 10.43 18.79 6.40
C PHE A 303 9.38 19.14 7.46
N VAL A 304 8.96 20.41 7.52
CA VAL A 304 7.95 20.89 8.49
C VAL A 304 6.51 20.71 8.04
N ALA A 305 6.25 20.37 6.76
CA ALA A 305 4.92 20.31 6.19
C ALA A 305 4.01 19.32 6.95
N ALA A 306 4.53 18.14 7.31
CA ALA A 306 3.78 17.14 8.07
C ALA A 306 3.38 17.63 9.47
N ALA A 307 4.26 18.37 10.16
CA ALA A 307 3.96 18.96 11.46
C ALA A 307 2.82 19.98 11.35
N ARG A 308 2.84 20.85 10.33
CA ARG A 308 1.78 21.85 10.08
C ARG A 308 0.44 21.22 9.74
N LEU A 309 0.42 20.16 8.95
CA LEU A 309 -0.81 19.39 8.68
C LEU A 309 -1.37 18.77 9.96
N HIS A 310 -0.49 18.23 10.80
CA HIS A 310 -0.88 17.65 12.09
C HIS A 310 -1.46 18.71 13.04
N GLU A 311 -0.81 19.87 13.18
CA GLU A 311 -1.26 20.99 14.00
C GLU A 311 -2.65 21.50 13.57
N ALA A 312 -2.92 21.54 12.28
CA ALA A 312 -4.21 21.91 11.73
C ALA A 312 -5.29 20.80 11.86
N GLY A 313 -4.92 19.59 12.27
CA GLY A 313 -5.83 18.47 12.41
C GLY A 313 -6.15 17.73 11.10
N VAL A 314 -5.35 17.92 10.06
CA VAL A 314 -5.48 17.21 8.79
C VAL A 314 -5.09 15.75 8.97
N GLN A 315 -5.86 14.81 8.44
CA GLN A 315 -5.46 13.41 8.33
C GLN A 315 -4.50 13.26 7.14
N PHE A 316 -3.32 12.71 7.36
CA PHE A 316 -2.34 12.55 6.28
C PHE A 316 -1.54 11.25 6.40
N ALA A 317 -0.93 10.85 5.29
CA ALA A 317 0.09 9.80 5.22
C ALA A 317 1.33 10.35 4.55
N ILE A 318 2.52 9.98 5.05
CA ILE A 318 3.79 10.37 4.45
C ILE A 318 4.18 9.36 3.38
N SER A 319 4.54 9.86 2.19
CA SER A 319 5.04 9.11 1.05
C SER A 319 6.40 9.63 0.58
N ASP A 320 7.04 8.88 -0.30
CA ASP A 320 8.13 9.39 -1.15
C ASP A 320 7.56 10.21 -2.34
N SER A 321 8.36 10.52 -3.36
CA SER A 321 7.87 11.28 -4.52
C SER A 321 6.88 10.49 -5.39
N GLY A 322 6.84 9.16 -5.22
CA GLY A 322 6.03 8.24 -6.03
C GLY A 322 6.47 8.21 -7.51
N SER A 323 7.68 8.70 -7.81
CA SER A 323 8.26 8.62 -9.15
C SER A 323 8.90 7.26 -9.40
N GLY A 324 9.02 6.85 -10.67
CA GLY A 324 9.71 5.62 -11.04
C GLY A 324 11.19 5.58 -10.58
N MET A 325 11.82 6.74 -10.35
CA MET A 325 13.17 6.84 -9.78
C MET A 325 13.20 6.48 -8.28
N ASP A 326 12.14 6.77 -7.53
CA ASP A 326 12.08 6.56 -6.08
C ASP A 326 11.67 5.14 -5.70
N VAL A 327 11.18 4.34 -6.64
CA VAL A 327 10.79 2.95 -6.38
C VAL A 327 11.94 2.15 -5.74
N ALA A 328 13.18 2.35 -6.19
CA ALA A 328 14.37 1.74 -5.59
C ALA A 328 14.67 2.24 -4.17
N ASN A 329 14.11 3.39 -3.79
CA ASN A 329 14.28 4.05 -2.49
C ASN A 329 13.05 3.91 -1.59
N ALA A 330 12.01 3.20 -2.01
CA ALA A 330 10.78 3.02 -1.23
C ALA A 330 11.07 2.55 0.21
N ARG A 331 12.10 1.72 0.42
CA ARG A 331 12.60 1.29 1.74
C ARG A 331 12.93 2.44 2.69
N ASN A 332 13.12 3.66 2.18
CA ASN A 332 13.45 4.85 3.00
C ASN A 332 12.20 5.53 3.58
N LEU A 333 11.00 5.01 3.32
CA LEU A 333 9.74 5.55 3.84
C LEU A 333 9.79 5.88 5.36
N PRO A 334 10.29 5.01 6.25
CA PRO A 334 10.37 5.33 7.68
C PRO A 334 11.26 6.54 7.97
N PHE A 335 12.29 6.80 7.16
CA PHE A 335 13.19 7.94 7.35
C PHE A 335 12.57 9.28 6.93
N HIS A 336 11.61 9.27 5.99
CA HIS A 336 10.77 10.44 5.71
C HIS A 336 9.95 10.83 6.95
N ALA A 337 9.35 9.84 7.63
CA ALA A 337 8.61 10.07 8.87
C ALA A 337 9.54 10.49 10.02
N GLY A 338 10.71 9.86 10.15
CA GLY A 338 11.73 10.25 11.12
C GLY A 338 12.23 11.68 10.93
N THR A 339 12.44 12.13 9.69
CA THR A 339 12.78 13.52 9.36
C THR A 339 11.67 14.48 9.76
N ALA A 340 10.42 14.15 9.46
CA ALA A 340 9.27 14.96 9.88
C ALA A 340 9.18 15.05 11.41
N ALA A 341 9.50 13.97 12.14
CA ALA A 341 9.57 13.99 13.60
C ALA A 341 10.67 14.89 14.13
N ALA A 342 11.85 14.89 13.49
CA ALA A 342 12.96 15.79 13.84
C ALA A 342 12.60 17.27 13.59
N HIS A 343 11.59 17.55 12.76
CA HIS A 343 11.14 18.89 12.39
C HIS A 343 9.75 19.25 12.94
N GLY A 344 9.37 18.65 14.07
CA GLY A 344 8.23 19.10 14.87
C GLY A 344 7.00 18.20 14.84
N LEU A 345 6.94 17.17 14.01
CA LEU A 345 5.85 16.19 14.07
C LEU A 345 6.03 15.31 15.32
N PRO A 346 5.00 15.13 16.19
CA PRO A 346 5.08 14.19 17.31
C PRO A 346 5.48 12.78 16.86
N LYS A 347 6.35 12.10 17.60
CA LYS A 347 6.88 10.79 17.21
C LYS A 347 5.80 9.72 16.96
N ASP A 348 4.76 9.73 17.79
CA ASP A 348 3.61 8.83 17.60
C ASP A 348 2.82 9.15 16.33
N ALA A 349 2.68 10.43 15.97
CA ALA A 349 2.07 10.87 14.72
C ALA A 349 2.94 10.48 13.52
N ALA A 350 4.27 10.60 13.64
CA ALA A 350 5.20 10.18 12.60
C ALA A 350 5.09 8.66 12.33
N LEU A 351 5.03 7.83 13.37
CA LEU A 351 4.81 6.39 13.22
C LEU A 351 3.44 6.08 12.60
N LYS A 352 2.38 6.75 13.07
CA LYS A 352 1.03 6.60 12.52
C LYS A 352 0.95 7.00 11.05
N SER A 353 1.72 7.99 10.62
CA SER A 353 1.70 8.51 9.23
C SER A 353 2.25 7.52 8.19
N VAL A 354 2.94 6.47 8.62
CA VAL A 354 3.46 5.39 7.76
C VAL A 354 2.91 4.00 8.11
N THR A 355 1.95 3.93 9.04
CA THR A 355 1.31 2.68 9.47
C THR A 355 -0.21 2.80 9.44
N LEU A 356 -0.84 3.27 10.52
CA LEU A 356 -2.29 3.29 10.73
C LEU A 356 -3.01 4.31 9.84
N TRP A 357 -2.44 5.50 9.68
CA TRP A 357 -3.12 6.55 8.90
C TRP A 357 -3.20 6.22 7.40
N PRO A 358 -2.11 5.79 6.71
CA PRO A 358 -2.26 5.33 5.33
C PRO A 358 -3.25 4.18 5.19
N ALA A 359 -3.26 3.20 6.10
CA ALA A 359 -4.23 2.12 6.06
C ALA A 359 -5.68 2.63 6.14
N ARG A 360 -5.95 3.62 7.01
CA ARG A 360 -7.28 4.25 7.14
C ARG A 360 -7.66 5.08 5.92
N ILE A 361 -6.73 5.91 5.42
CA ILE A 361 -6.95 6.75 4.22
C ILE A 361 -7.28 5.88 3.01
N LEU A 362 -6.61 4.74 2.87
CA LEU A 362 -6.79 3.81 1.76
C LEU A 362 -7.97 2.82 1.96
N GLY A 363 -8.71 2.93 3.07
CA GLY A 363 -9.87 2.08 3.34
C GLY A 363 -9.54 0.65 3.77
N VAL A 364 -8.29 0.37 4.16
CA VAL A 364 -7.84 -0.96 4.63
C VAL A 364 -7.46 -0.94 6.13
N GLY A 365 -7.95 0.04 6.87
CA GLY A 365 -7.63 0.20 8.29
C GLY A 365 -8.10 -0.95 9.19
N ASP A 366 -9.09 -1.72 8.77
CA ASP A 366 -9.57 -2.92 9.46
C ASP A 366 -8.67 -4.14 9.22
N GLU A 367 -7.81 -4.08 8.20
CA GLU A 367 -6.89 -5.15 7.82
C GLU A 367 -5.44 -4.88 8.26
N LEU A 368 -4.99 -3.61 8.26
CA LEU A 368 -3.60 -3.21 8.38
C LEU A 368 -3.38 -2.04 9.34
N GLY A 369 -2.11 -1.74 9.60
CA GLY A 369 -1.61 -0.49 10.17
C GLY A 369 -1.55 -0.42 11.68
N SER A 370 -2.05 -1.44 12.40
CA SER A 370 -1.93 -1.56 13.86
C SER A 370 -1.93 -3.03 14.30
N ILE A 371 -1.49 -3.29 15.54
CA ILE A 371 -1.51 -4.63 16.13
C ILE A 371 -2.79 -4.75 16.95
N GLU A 372 -3.86 -5.26 16.33
CA GLU A 372 -5.18 -5.42 16.95
C GLU A 372 -5.79 -6.77 16.53
N PRO A 373 -6.60 -7.39 17.40
CA PRO A 373 -7.31 -8.64 17.06
C PRO A 373 -8.13 -8.48 15.76
N GLY A 374 -8.07 -9.49 14.91
CA GLY A 374 -8.74 -9.55 13.62
C GLY A 374 -7.92 -9.05 12.43
N LYS A 375 -6.92 -8.20 12.65
CA LYS A 375 -6.06 -7.66 11.58
C LYS A 375 -5.03 -8.69 11.11
N ARG A 376 -4.52 -8.47 9.90
CA ARG A 376 -3.43 -9.27 9.32
C ARG A 376 -2.17 -9.18 10.20
N ALA A 377 -1.54 -10.31 10.43
CA ALA A 377 -0.30 -10.38 11.18
C ALA A 377 0.91 -10.04 10.29
N SER A 378 0.89 -8.81 9.73
CA SER A 378 2.01 -8.23 8.99
C SER A 378 2.81 -7.34 9.93
N LEU A 379 3.91 -7.88 10.47
CA LEU A 379 4.61 -7.37 11.64
C LEU A 379 6.13 -7.29 11.40
N ILE A 380 6.79 -6.34 12.08
CA ILE A 380 8.25 -6.23 12.12
C ILE A 380 8.74 -6.23 13.57
N ALA A 381 9.78 -7.01 13.85
CA ALA A 381 10.51 -6.94 15.12
C ALA A 381 11.85 -6.22 14.92
N THR A 382 12.11 -5.21 15.75
CA THR A 382 13.21 -4.27 15.57
C THR A 382 14.04 -4.14 16.84
N THR A 383 15.28 -3.65 16.70
CA THR A 383 16.18 -3.37 17.84
C THR A 383 15.86 -2.07 18.59
N GLY A 384 14.92 -1.27 18.10
CA GLY A 384 14.53 0.02 18.67
C GLY A 384 13.43 0.71 17.87
N ASP A 385 13.38 2.05 17.90
CA ASP A 385 12.43 2.84 17.12
C ASP A 385 12.70 2.68 15.62
N PRO A 386 11.75 2.16 14.83
CA PRO A 386 11.98 1.87 13.42
C PRO A 386 12.09 3.12 12.52
N LEU A 387 11.81 4.31 13.05
CA LEU A 387 12.02 5.58 12.34
C LEU A 387 13.47 6.08 12.44
N GLU A 388 14.29 5.44 13.29
CA GLU A 388 15.70 5.81 13.49
C GLU A 388 16.61 4.99 12.55
N PRO A 389 17.54 5.64 11.81
CA PRO A 389 18.39 4.93 10.83
C PRO A 389 19.30 3.84 11.40
N MET A 390 19.62 3.89 12.69
CA MET A 390 20.46 2.89 13.36
C MET A 390 19.69 1.66 13.82
N THR A 391 18.37 1.69 13.77
CA THR A 391 17.51 0.55 14.14
C THR A 391 17.55 -0.52 13.06
N ARG A 392 17.69 -1.77 13.48
CA ARG A 392 17.66 -2.92 12.57
C ARG A 392 16.32 -3.64 12.69
N ILE A 393 15.83 -4.09 11.54
CA ILE A 393 14.72 -5.05 11.46
C ILE A 393 15.33 -6.44 11.56
N GLU A 394 15.01 -7.16 12.64
CA GLU A 394 15.55 -8.49 12.93
C GLU A 394 14.65 -9.61 12.42
N ARG A 395 13.32 -9.38 12.44
CA ARG A 395 12.34 -10.37 11.97
C ARG A 395 11.15 -9.69 11.31
N VAL A 396 10.57 -10.39 10.35
CA VAL A 396 9.42 -9.93 9.57
C VAL A 396 8.41 -11.07 9.48
N TRP A 397 7.13 -10.74 9.57
CA TRP A 397 6.01 -11.61 9.26
C TRP A 397 5.08 -10.90 8.29
N ILE A 398 4.62 -11.60 7.26
CA ILE A 398 3.60 -11.15 6.33
C ILE A 398 2.47 -12.16 6.39
N ASP A 399 1.27 -11.71 6.79
CA ASP A 399 0.12 -12.58 7.05
C ASP A 399 0.48 -13.79 7.96
N GLY A 400 1.28 -13.54 9.02
CA GLY A 400 1.73 -14.54 9.98
C GLY A 400 2.88 -15.42 9.52
N GLU A 401 3.19 -15.46 8.24
CA GLU A 401 4.32 -16.22 7.70
C GLU A 401 5.63 -15.46 7.90
N ALA A 402 6.64 -16.16 8.43
CA ALA A 402 7.95 -15.57 8.64
C ALA A 402 8.65 -15.33 7.30
N PHE A 403 9.05 -14.10 7.06
CA PHE A 403 9.84 -13.69 5.91
C PHE A 403 11.28 -13.42 6.34
N ASP A 404 12.25 -14.03 5.65
CA ASP A 404 13.66 -13.72 5.87
C ASP A 404 14.01 -12.40 5.14
N PRO A 405 14.25 -11.29 5.87
CA PRO A 405 14.60 -10.01 5.25
C PRO A 405 15.93 -10.04 4.50
N LEU A 406 16.74 -11.08 4.74
CA LEU A 406 18.00 -11.32 4.03
C LEU A 406 17.84 -12.22 2.80
N ARG A 407 16.62 -12.68 2.51
CA ARG A 407 16.27 -13.50 1.33
C ARG A 407 16.37 -12.70 0.03
N ASP A 408 17.23 -11.72 -0.01
CA ASP A 408 17.55 -11.01 -1.24
C ASP A 408 18.21 -11.98 -2.24
N ARG A 409 17.61 -12.09 -3.43
CA ARG A 409 18.19 -12.84 -4.56
C ARG A 409 19.65 -12.42 -4.86
N GLY A 410 19.98 -11.15 -4.66
CA GLY A 410 21.34 -10.64 -4.84
C GLY A 410 22.30 -11.27 -3.85
N ARG A 411 21.91 -11.37 -2.56
CA ARG A 411 22.72 -11.98 -1.51
C ARG A 411 22.78 -13.49 -1.67
N SER A 412 21.66 -14.15 -1.96
CA SER A 412 21.65 -15.59 -2.22
C SER A 412 22.47 -15.97 -3.45
N LEU A 413 22.50 -15.14 -4.49
CA LEU A 413 23.39 -15.31 -5.64
C LEU A 413 24.86 -15.09 -5.26
N TYR A 414 25.15 -14.06 -4.45
CA TYR A 414 26.50 -13.80 -3.96
C TYR A 414 27.04 -15.00 -3.16
N GLU A 415 26.28 -15.51 -2.21
CA GLU A 415 26.64 -16.68 -1.42
C GLU A 415 26.83 -17.94 -2.29
N ARG A 416 25.92 -18.18 -3.22
CA ARG A 416 26.00 -19.26 -4.20
C ARG A 416 27.27 -19.18 -5.07
N TYR A 417 27.64 -17.96 -5.51
CA TYR A 417 28.86 -17.77 -6.28
C TYR A 417 30.10 -17.83 -5.38
N ARG A 418 30.02 -17.40 -4.13
CA ARG A 418 31.09 -17.58 -3.13
C ARG A 418 31.39 -19.04 -2.91
N GLU A 419 30.39 -19.89 -2.68
CA GLU A 419 30.51 -21.34 -2.56
C GLU A 419 31.11 -21.99 -3.82
N ARG A 420 30.56 -21.61 -4.98
CA ARG A 420 31.07 -22.12 -6.26
C ARG A 420 32.53 -21.80 -6.46
N ASN A 421 32.97 -20.60 -6.13
CA ASN A 421 34.34 -20.18 -6.25
C ASN A 421 35.24 -20.88 -5.21
N ALA A 422 34.79 -21.09 -3.98
CA ALA A 422 35.50 -21.82 -2.95
C ALA A 422 35.68 -23.28 -3.36
N ASN A 423 34.63 -23.94 -3.82
CA ASN A 423 34.68 -25.32 -4.32
C ASN A 423 35.59 -25.46 -5.54
N ALA A 424 35.59 -24.51 -6.48
CA ALA A 424 36.47 -24.51 -7.64
C ALA A 424 37.98 -24.33 -7.27
N GLN A 425 38.25 -23.70 -6.14
CA GLN A 425 39.62 -23.45 -5.64
C GLN A 425 40.05 -24.42 -4.55
N GLY A 426 39.19 -25.40 -4.19
CA GLY A 426 39.47 -26.35 -3.11
C GLY A 426 39.70 -25.69 -1.73
N ARG A 427 39.08 -24.51 -1.51
CA ARG A 427 39.16 -23.76 -0.25
C ARG A 427 37.91 -23.99 0.58
N GLU A 428 38.06 -24.21 1.88
CA GLU A 428 36.94 -24.15 2.82
C GLU A 428 36.43 -22.70 2.97
N ILE A 429 35.12 -22.54 3.01
CA ILE A 429 34.51 -21.25 3.31
C ILE A 429 34.67 -21.01 4.81
N VAL A 430 35.43 -19.98 5.16
CA VAL A 430 35.51 -19.48 6.54
C VAL A 430 34.43 -18.43 6.71
N ASP A 431 33.48 -18.68 7.61
CA ASP A 431 32.40 -17.78 7.96
C ASP A 431 32.85 -16.47 8.66
#